data_89de9d6cd6e13796f552b7107a334f2c
#
_entry.id   89de9d6cd6e13796f552b7107a334f2c
#
_cell.length_a   1.000
_cell.length_b   1.000
_cell.length_c   1.000
_cell.angle_alpha   90.00
_cell.angle_beta   90.00
_cell.angle_gamma   90.00
#
_symmetry.space_group_name_H-M   'P 1'
#
loop_
_entity.id
_entity.type
_entity.pdbx_description
1 polymer ?
#
loop_
_entity_poly.entity_id
_entity_poly.type
_entity_poly.pdbx_seq_one_letter_code
_entity_poly.pdbx_strand_id
1 'polypeptide(L)' 'MSYSIEIELPSSGAWFKYFTRVDSLEEAVSIKQAAEGKIKARILKNA' A
#
# COMPACT_ATOMS: atom_id res chain seq x y z
N MET A 1 -14.31 -5.94 -6.14
CA MET A 1 -13.61 -5.35 -4.99
C MET A 1 -12.17 -5.13 -5.32
N SER A 2 -11.63 -4.03 -4.85
CA SER A 2 -10.22 -3.76 -5.08
C SER A 2 -9.59 -3.19 -3.82
N TYR A 3 -8.28 -3.08 -3.84
CA TYR A 3 -7.50 -2.60 -2.71
C TYR A 3 -6.55 -1.52 -3.18
N SER A 4 -6.25 -0.60 -2.29
CA SER A 4 -5.23 0.41 -2.52
C SER A 4 -4.09 0.18 -1.56
N ILE A 5 -2.88 0.52 -1.99
CA ILE A 5 -1.73 0.44 -1.12
C ILE A 5 -1.17 1.85 -0.96
N GLU A 6 -1.00 2.25 0.29
CA GLU A 6 -0.43 3.55 0.61
C GLU A 6 0.89 3.36 1.34
N ILE A 7 1.80 4.27 1.10
CA ILE A 7 3.10 4.26 1.75
C ILE A 7 3.28 5.56 2.52
N GLU A 8 4.02 5.49 3.61
CA GLU A 8 4.34 6.66 4.42
C GLU A 8 5.76 7.08 4.17
N LEU A 9 5.95 8.32 3.75
CA LEU A 9 7.28 8.86 3.52
C LEU A 9 7.92 9.21 4.86
N PRO A 10 9.11 8.67 5.15
CA PRO A 10 9.73 8.88 6.47
C PRO A 10 10.04 10.33 6.77
N SER A 11 10.32 11.13 5.75
CA SER A 11 10.71 12.52 5.95
C SER A 11 9.55 13.42 6.36
N SER A 12 8.34 13.09 5.98
CA SER A 12 7.19 13.97 6.23
C SER A 12 6.08 13.31 7.04
N GLY A 13 6.09 11.99 7.14
CA GLY A 13 5.01 11.25 7.78
C GLY A 13 3.72 11.26 6.98
N ALA A 14 3.77 11.73 5.76
CA ALA A 14 2.57 11.78 4.92
C ALA A 14 2.35 10.45 4.20
N TRP A 15 1.09 10.09 4.02
CA TRP A 15 0.72 8.88 3.32
C TRP A 15 0.38 9.21 1.88
N PHE A 16 0.95 8.43 0.95
CA PHE A 16 0.71 8.61 -0.48
C PHE A 16 0.24 7.31 -1.09
N LYS A 17 -0.62 7.39 -2.08
CA LYS A 17 -1.06 6.21 -2.80
C LYS A 17 0.05 5.67 -3.67
N TYR A 18 0.36 4.41 -3.47
CA TYR A 18 1.38 3.70 -4.22
C TYR A 18 0.73 2.91 -5.35
N PHE A 19 -0.31 2.13 -5.02
CA PHE A 19 -1.15 1.45 -5.99
C PHE A 19 -2.60 1.77 -5.67
N THR A 20 -3.39 2.06 -6.69
CA THR A 20 -4.76 2.50 -6.48
C THR A 20 -5.80 1.43 -6.78
N ARG A 21 -5.43 0.38 -7.49
CA ARG A 21 -6.38 -0.65 -7.84
C ARG A 21 -5.69 -1.99 -7.97
N VAL A 22 -5.75 -2.76 -6.91
CA VAL A 22 -5.21 -4.11 -6.88
C VAL A 22 -6.37 -5.06 -6.69
N ASP A 23 -6.50 -6.02 -7.57
CA ASP A 23 -7.70 -6.84 -7.64
C ASP A 23 -7.79 -7.95 -6.59
N SER A 24 -6.69 -8.32 -5.97
CA SER A 24 -6.72 -9.37 -4.97
C SER A 24 -5.95 -8.98 -3.72
N LEU A 25 -6.38 -9.49 -2.59
CA LEU A 25 -5.69 -9.26 -1.33
C LEU A 25 -4.30 -9.86 -1.33
N GLU A 26 -4.15 -11.02 -1.93
CA GLU A 26 -2.86 -11.69 -2.06
C GLU A 26 -1.83 -10.80 -2.75
N GLU A 27 -2.26 -10.22 -3.85
CA GLU A 27 -1.40 -9.32 -4.61
C GLU A 27 -1.06 -8.07 -3.80
N ALA A 28 -2.06 -7.53 -3.11
CA ALA A 28 -1.87 -6.36 -2.27
C ALA A 28 -0.86 -6.64 -1.16
N VAL A 29 -0.95 -7.79 -0.53
CA VAL A 29 -0.01 -8.18 0.52
C VAL A 29 1.40 -8.30 -0.02
N SER A 30 1.55 -8.88 -1.21
CA SER A 30 2.85 -9.01 -1.87
C SER A 30 3.49 -7.64 -2.10
N ILE A 31 2.71 -6.71 -2.61
CA ILE A 31 3.20 -5.35 -2.87
C ILE A 31 3.57 -4.66 -1.57
N LYS A 32 2.72 -4.81 -0.56
CA LYS A 32 2.96 -4.22 0.75
C LYS A 32 4.27 -4.74 1.36
N GLN A 33 4.48 -6.04 1.31
CA GLN A 33 5.68 -6.65 1.86
C GLN A 33 6.94 -6.16 1.17
N ALA A 34 6.88 -6.01 -0.14
CA ALA A 34 8.03 -5.49 -0.89
C ALA A 34 8.34 -4.05 -0.50
N ALA A 35 7.33 -3.24 -0.25
CA ALA A 35 7.51 -1.86 0.14
C ALA A 35 8.01 -1.74 1.59
N GLU A 36 7.53 -2.62 2.47
CA GLU A 36 7.86 -2.55 3.90
C GLU A 36 9.33 -2.79 4.20
N GLY A 37 10.09 -3.29 3.24
CA GLY A 37 11.52 -3.40 3.42
C GLY A 37 12.22 -2.06 3.62
N LYS A 38 11.59 -0.98 3.16
CA LYS A 38 12.20 0.36 3.22
C LYS A 38 11.31 1.41 3.86
N ILE A 39 10.01 1.33 3.68
CA ILE A 39 9.08 2.32 4.23
C ILE A 39 7.82 1.61 4.71
N LYS A 40 7.07 2.32 5.54
CA LYS A 40 5.81 1.78 6.03
C LYS A 40 4.77 1.76 4.91
N ALA A 41 3.97 0.72 4.90
CA ALA A 41 2.92 0.57 3.89
C ALA A 41 1.65 0.04 4.57
N ARG A 42 0.52 0.35 3.96
CA ARG A 42 -0.76 -0.15 4.46
C ARG A 42 -1.68 -0.47 3.30
N ILE A 43 -2.60 -1.39 3.54
CA ILE A 43 -3.60 -1.80 2.57
C ILE A 43 -4.94 -1.22 2.96
N LEU A 44 -5.63 -0.62 2.00
CA LEU A 44 -6.97 -0.09 2.20
C LEU A 44 -7.91 -0.79 1.25
N LYS A 45 -9.07 -1.15 1.74
CA LYS A 45 -10.10 -1.76 0.91
C LYS A 45 -10.91 -0.66 0.24
N ASN A 46 -11.00 -0.71 -1.08
CA ASN A 46 -11.82 0.24 -1.82
C ASN A 46 -13.29 -0.16 -1.75
N ALA A 47 -14.12 0.83 -1.70
CA ALA A 47 -15.56 0.61 -1.62
C ALA A 47 -16.14 0.03 -2.91
#